data_69b5fcb766f495c839dfecd8e3153be2
#
_entry.id   69b5fcb766f495c839dfecd8e3153be2
#
_cell.length_a   1.000
_cell.length_b   1.000
_cell.length_c   1.000
_cell.angle_alpha   90.00
_cell.angle_beta   90.00
_cell.angle_gamma   90.00
#
_symmetry.space_group_name_H-M   'P 1'
#
loop_
_entity.id
_entity.type
_entity.pdbx_description
1 polymer ?
#
loop_
_entity_poly.entity_id
_entity_poly.type
_entity_poly.pdbx_seq_one_letter_code
_entity_poly.pdbx_strand_id
1 'polypeptide(L)' 'HTASTPAILHFVKGEADITLGGNGSSASAGTWVHMPAKLPHSINAKTPVTMLLLLLK' A
#
# COMPACT_ATOMS: atom_id res chain seq x y z
N HIS A 1 -1.31 -8.34 6.40
CA HIS A 1 -1.99 -7.47 7.38
C HIS A 1 -3.42 -7.18 6.97
N THR A 2 -4.23 -6.86 7.94
CA THR A 2 -5.56 -6.30 7.74
C THR A 2 -5.71 -5.08 8.64
N ALA A 3 -6.49 -4.11 8.18
CA ALA A 3 -6.78 -2.92 8.95
C ALA A 3 -8.28 -2.82 9.19
N SER A 4 -8.68 -2.32 10.36
CA SER A 4 -10.09 -2.15 10.70
C SER A 4 -10.73 -0.96 10.00
N THR A 5 -9.94 -0.06 9.45
CA THR A 5 -10.41 1.11 8.73
C THR A 5 -9.79 1.15 7.33
N PRO A 6 -10.47 1.77 6.36
CA PRO A 6 -9.85 1.98 5.05
C PRO A 6 -8.62 2.87 5.16
N ALA A 7 -7.71 2.72 4.24
CA ALA A 7 -6.49 3.52 4.22
C ALA A 7 -6.07 3.84 2.79
N ILE A 8 -5.31 4.90 2.64
CA ILE A 8 -4.68 5.25 1.38
C ILE A 8 -3.19 5.28 1.60
N LEU A 9 -2.45 4.59 0.74
CA LEU A 9 -0.99 4.66 0.69
C LEU A 9 -0.59 5.56 -0.46
N HIS A 10 0.34 6.47 -0.18
CA HIS A 10 0.96 7.27 -1.22
C HIS A 10 2.45 7.01 -1.22
N PHE A 11 2.97 6.42 -2.29
CA PHE A 11 4.39 6.14 -2.42
C PHE A 11 5.10 7.40 -2.89
N VAL A 12 5.97 7.91 -2.04
CA VAL A 12 6.72 9.14 -2.31
C VAL A 12 8.03 8.82 -2.99
N LYS A 13 8.68 7.71 -2.59
CA LYS A 13 9.99 7.34 -3.10
C LYS A 13 10.17 5.83 -3.00
N GLY A 14 10.89 5.26 -3.97
CA GLY A 14 11.23 3.85 -3.98
C GLY A 14 10.25 3.00 -4.79
N GLU A 15 10.49 1.69 -4.77
CA GLU A 15 9.68 0.71 -5.50
C GLU A 15 9.34 -0.45 -4.59
N ALA A 16 8.12 -0.97 -4.76
CA ALA A 16 7.63 -2.09 -3.98
C ALA A 16 6.63 -2.92 -4.77
N ASP A 17 6.47 -4.19 -4.36
CA ASP A 17 5.38 -5.02 -4.81
C ASP A 17 4.29 -4.98 -3.74
N ILE A 18 3.05 -4.83 -4.18
CA ILE A 18 1.89 -4.75 -3.30
C ILE A 18 0.95 -5.89 -3.63
N THR A 19 0.43 -6.54 -2.61
CA THR A 19 -0.63 -7.53 -2.77
C THR A 19 -1.87 -7.05 -2.01
N LEU A 20 -3.00 -6.98 -2.71
CA LEU A 20 -4.28 -6.61 -2.11
C LEU A 20 -5.27 -7.75 -2.37
N GLY A 21 -5.65 -8.46 -1.32
CA GLY A 21 -6.64 -9.52 -1.42
C GLY A 21 -6.27 -10.62 -2.40
N GLY A 22 -5.02 -10.84 -2.68
CA GLY A 22 -4.57 -11.83 -3.65
C GLY A 22 -4.20 -11.27 -5.01
N ASN A 23 -4.44 -9.98 -5.24
CA ASN A 23 -4.06 -9.32 -6.49
C ASN A 23 -2.74 -8.59 -6.29
N GLY A 24 -1.74 -8.95 -7.09
CA GLY A 24 -0.43 -8.33 -7.03
C GLY A 24 -0.28 -7.20 -8.02
N SER A 25 0.42 -6.16 -7.61
CA SER A 25 0.78 -5.05 -8.48
C SER A 25 2.07 -4.43 -7.99
N SER A 26 2.67 -3.56 -8.81
CA SER A 26 3.87 -2.84 -8.41
C SER A 26 3.56 -1.38 -8.15
N ALA A 27 4.32 -0.78 -7.25
CA ALA A 27 4.19 0.63 -6.89
C ALA A 27 5.54 1.32 -6.99
N SER A 28 5.53 2.56 -7.41
CA SER A 28 6.72 3.41 -7.50
C SER A 28 6.37 4.81 -7.03
N ALA A 29 7.34 5.72 -7.08
CA ALA A 29 7.10 7.11 -6.68
C ALA A 29 5.90 7.69 -7.43
N GLY A 30 4.96 8.27 -6.70
CA GLY A 30 3.73 8.83 -7.25
C GLY A 30 2.53 7.90 -7.23
N THR A 31 2.71 6.64 -6.88
CA THR A 31 1.60 5.68 -6.83
C THR A 31 0.71 5.93 -5.61
N TRP A 32 -0.60 5.88 -5.82
CA TRP A 32 -1.62 5.92 -4.77
C TRP A 32 -2.34 4.58 -4.72
N VAL A 33 -2.54 4.06 -3.52
CA VAL A 33 -3.21 2.78 -3.33
C VAL A 33 -4.33 2.96 -2.30
N HIS A 34 -5.56 2.61 -2.69
CA HIS A 34 -6.68 2.58 -1.76
C HIS A 34 -6.83 1.16 -1.21
N MET A 35 -6.76 1.03 0.09
CA MET A 35 -6.92 -0.25 0.79
C MET A 35 -8.24 -0.25 1.55
N PRO A 36 -9.26 -0.98 1.08
CA PRO A 36 -10.51 -1.11 1.83
C PRO A 36 -10.28 -1.74 3.21
N ALA A 37 -11.18 -1.45 4.14
CA ALA A 37 -11.12 -2.02 5.47
C ALA A 37 -11.15 -3.55 5.40
N LYS A 38 -10.38 -4.18 6.27
CA LYS A 38 -10.33 -5.65 6.45
C LYS A 38 -9.85 -6.42 5.22
N LEU A 39 -9.32 -5.75 4.21
CA LEU A 39 -8.73 -6.44 3.07
C LEU A 39 -7.30 -6.86 3.42
N PRO A 40 -6.97 -8.16 3.31
CA PRO A 40 -5.59 -8.60 3.52
C PRO A 40 -4.66 -7.91 2.52
N HIS A 41 -3.53 -7.43 3.01
CA HIS A 41 -2.57 -6.75 2.15
C HIS A 41 -1.15 -7.03 2.61
N SER A 42 -0.21 -6.93 1.67
CA SER A 42 1.21 -7.02 1.97
C SER A 42 1.98 -6.06 1.07
N ILE A 43 3.12 -5.62 1.56
CA ILE A 43 4.03 -4.73 0.83
C ILE A 43 5.42 -5.33 0.94
N ASN A 44 6.04 -5.57 -0.22
CA ASN A 44 7.39 -6.06 -0.29
C ASN A 44 8.26 -4.99 -0.96
N ALA A 45 9.08 -4.30 -0.19
CA ALA A 45 9.93 -3.23 -0.71
C ALA A 45 11.05 -3.84 -1.55
N LYS A 46 11.20 -3.38 -2.78
CA LYS A 46 12.31 -3.76 -3.66
C LYS A 46 13.52 -2.86 -3.45
N THR A 47 13.29 -1.64 -3.04
CA THR A 47 14.31 -0.63 -2.71
C THR A 47 13.88 0.02 -1.41
N PRO A 48 14.72 0.86 -0.79
CA PRO A 48 14.23 1.69 0.31
C PRO A 48 13.02 2.50 -0.14
N VAL A 49 11.96 2.49 0.65
CA VAL A 49 10.67 3.08 0.29
C VAL A 49 10.26 4.11 1.33
N THR A 50 9.82 5.26 0.85
CA THR A 50 9.15 6.26 1.67
C THR A 50 7.70 6.35 1.23
N MET A 51 6.78 6.16 2.16
CA MET A 51 5.36 6.24 1.85
C MET A 51 4.61 6.93 2.99
N LEU A 52 3.48 7.51 2.62
CA LEU A 52 2.55 8.13 3.56
C LEU A 52 1.35 7.20 3.71
N LEU A 53 0.91 7.01 4.93
CA LEU A 53 -0.28 6.23 5.24
C LEU A 53 -1.35 7.16 5.78
N LEU A 54 -2.49 7.22 5.09
CA LEU A 54 -3.64 8.01 5.49
C LEU A 54 -4.75 7.06 5.92
N LEU A 55 -5.12 7.12 7.19
CA LEU A 55 -6.22 6.31 7.71
C LEU A 55 -7.52 7.10 7.55
N LEU A 56 -8.51 6.45 6.95
CA LEU A 56 -9.82 7.04 6.72
C LEU A 56 -10.78 6.55 7.82
N LYS A 57 -11.37 7.46 8.51
CA LYS A 57 -12.30 7.12 9.59
C LYS A 57 -13.73 7.46 9.23
#